data_a6578deedf56daa53f1f2153cdfd27bd
#
_entry.id   a6578deedf56daa53f1f2153cdfd27bd
#
_cell.length_a   1.000
_cell.length_b   1.000
_cell.length_c   1.000
_cell.angle_alpha   90.00
_cell.angle_beta   90.00
_cell.angle_gamma   90.00
#
_symmetry.space_group_name_H-M   'P 1'
#
loop_
_entity.id
_entity.type
_entity.pdbx_description
1 polymer ?
#
loop_
_entity_poly.entity_id
_entity_poly.type
_entity_poly.pdbx_seq_one_letter_code
_entity_poly.pdbx_strand_id
1 'polypeptide(L)'
;ALYPVLMPIFLATGYDPIVCISAIYMGSSIGSMFSTVNPFSVVIASNAAGISFNEGLTFRIIGLVLASLITIFYTYRYAKKVKNDPRNSLVYEDMDRLQEKFLKDFDPEKVVPFTWRRILILIIFLAGFPIMIWGVSRGGWWFTEMSALFLSIAIIIIFLSGLSEKEADRKS
;
A
#
# COMPACT_ATOMS: atom_id res chain seq x y z
N ALA A 1 3.77 4.51 -5.89
CA ALA A 1 4.52 5.23 -4.85
C ALA A 1 5.30 4.29 -3.91
N LEU A 2 4.82 3.09 -3.59
CA LEU A 2 5.52 2.12 -2.70
C LEU A 2 6.65 1.34 -3.38
N TYR A 3 6.58 1.18 -4.68
CA TYR A 3 7.50 0.35 -5.47
C TYR A 3 8.98 0.76 -5.31
N PRO A 4 9.37 2.05 -5.47
CA PRO A 4 10.76 2.46 -5.33
C PRO A 4 11.34 2.26 -3.92
N VAL A 5 10.47 2.23 -2.91
CA VAL A 5 10.88 2.02 -1.50
C VAL A 5 11.04 0.54 -1.18
N LEU A 6 10.12 -0.30 -1.66
CA LEU A 6 10.10 -1.71 -1.31
C LEU A 6 11.03 -2.56 -2.19
N MET A 7 11.23 -2.18 -3.46
CA MET A 7 12.05 -2.94 -4.40
C MET A 7 13.48 -3.17 -3.89
N PRO A 8 14.23 -2.14 -3.43
CA PRO A 8 15.57 -2.35 -2.88
C PRO A 8 15.59 -3.31 -1.68
N ILE A 9 14.57 -3.23 -0.81
CA ILE A 9 14.47 -4.09 0.37
C ILE A 9 14.29 -5.56 -0.04
N PHE A 10 13.40 -5.83 -0.99
CA PHE A 10 13.18 -7.19 -1.49
C PHE A 10 14.43 -7.77 -2.16
N LEU A 11 15.10 -6.98 -3.01
CA LEU A 11 16.36 -7.38 -3.65
C LEU A 11 17.48 -7.62 -2.64
N ALA A 12 17.67 -6.73 -1.67
CA ALA A 12 18.67 -6.88 -0.61
C ALA A 12 18.44 -8.11 0.29
N THR A 13 17.18 -8.55 0.41
CA THR A 13 16.82 -9.75 1.19
C THR A 13 16.84 -11.05 0.37
N GLY A 14 17.27 -10.98 -0.91
CA GLY A 14 17.44 -12.14 -1.77
C GLY A 14 16.17 -12.60 -2.49
N TYR A 15 15.19 -11.71 -2.60
CA TYR A 15 14.01 -11.94 -3.44
C TYR A 15 14.16 -11.22 -4.79
N ASP A 16 13.40 -11.64 -5.77
CA ASP A 16 13.37 -10.99 -7.08
C ASP A 16 12.29 -9.88 -7.17
N PRO A 17 12.35 -9.04 -8.22
CA PRO A 17 11.36 -8.00 -8.46
C PRO A 17 9.94 -8.51 -8.59
N ILE A 18 9.74 -9.74 -9.09
CA ILE A 18 8.41 -10.35 -9.27
C ILE A 18 7.72 -10.55 -7.93
N VAL A 19 8.45 -10.97 -6.89
CA VAL A 19 7.89 -11.09 -5.52
C VAL A 19 7.41 -9.74 -5.02
N CYS A 20 8.22 -8.67 -5.19
CA CYS A 20 7.85 -7.31 -4.79
C CYS A 20 6.62 -6.81 -5.56
N ILE A 21 6.62 -6.95 -6.89
CA ILE A 21 5.49 -6.55 -7.74
C ILE A 21 4.24 -7.33 -7.36
N SER A 22 4.35 -8.64 -7.18
CA SER A 22 3.21 -9.48 -6.80
C SER A 22 2.61 -9.06 -5.47
N ALA A 23 3.45 -8.78 -4.46
CA ALA A 23 2.98 -8.31 -3.16
C ALA A 23 2.22 -6.98 -3.25
N ILE A 24 2.74 -6.00 -3.99
CA ILE A 24 2.12 -4.69 -4.14
C ILE A 24 0.87 -4.77 -5.03
N TYR A 25 1.02 -5.34 -6.22
CA TYR A 25 -0.05 -5.34 -7.23
C TYR A 25 -1.22 -6.23 -6.83
N MET A 26 -0.94 -7.49 -6.43
CA MET A 26 -1.99 -8.42 -6.00
C MET A 26 -2.65 -7.95 -4.71
N GLY A 27 -1.87 -7.44 -3.74
CA GLY A 27 -2.41 -6.88 -2.50
C GLY A 27 -3.35 -5.70 -2.76
N SER A 28 -2.94 -4.77 -3.63
CA SER A 28 -3.75 -3.63 -4.02
C SER A 28 -5.01 -4.05 -4.79
N SER A 29 -4.88 -4.98 -5.73
CA SER A 29 -5.99 -5.46 -6.55
C SER A 29 -7.05 -6.19 -5.73
N ILE A 30 -6.64 -7.09 -4.83
CA ILE A 30 -7.54 -7.82 -3.94
C ILE A 30 -8.19 -6.86 -2.93
N GLY A 31 -7.41 -5.93 -2.37
CA GLY A 31 -7.92 -4.92 -1.47
C GLY A 31 -8.96 -4.01 -2.12
N SER A 32 -8.83 -3.71 -3.40
CA SER A 32 -9.83 -2.95 -4.15
C SER A 32 -11.05 -3.78 -4.52
N MET A 33 -10.84 -5.02 -4.98
CA MET A 33 -11.89 -5.93 -5.47
C MET A 33 -12.86 -6.36 -4.35
N PHE A 34 -12.32 -6.70 -3.18
CA PHE A 34 -13.11 -7.12 -2.01
C PHE A 34 -13.11 -6.07 -0.90
N SER A 35 -12.99 -4.82 -1.28
CA SER A 35 -12.97 -3.72 -0.32
C SER A 35 -14.22 -3.67 0.55
N THR A 36 -14.03 -3.37 1.81
CA THR A 36 -15.12 -3.16 2.77
C THR A 36 -15.59 -1.71 2.81
N VAL A 37 -14.69 -0.77 2.54
CA VAL A 37 -14.92 0.68 2.76
C VAL A 37 -14.42 1.58 1.63
N ASN A 38 -13.99 1.02 0.50
CA ASN A 38 -13.48 1.82 -0.60
C ASN A 38 -14.61 2.66 -1.23
N PRO A 39 -14.44 4.00 -1.28
CA PRO A 39 -15.47 4.88 -1.82
C PRO A 39 -15.80 4.59 -3.28
N PHE A 40 -14.79 4.26 -4.08
CA PHE A 40 -14.96 4.04 -5.51
C PHE A 40 -15.68 2.73 -5.85
N SER A 41 -15.29 1.64 -5.20
CA SER A 41 -15.82 0.32 -5.53
C SER A 41 -17.07 -0.06 -4.74
N VAL A 42 -17.25 0.46 -3.53
CA VAL A 42 -18.33 0.06 -2.64
C VAL A 42 -19.36 1.18 -2.48
N VAL A 43 -18.95 2.36 -2.08
CA VAL A 43 -19.90 3.44 -1.76
C VAL A 43 -20.63 3.91 -3.00
N ILE A 44 -19.91 4.14 -4.11
CA ILE A 44 -20.56 4.53 -5.39
C ILE A 44 -21.51 3.43 -5.88
N ALA A 45 -21.07 2.17 -5.85
CA ALA A 45 -21.90 1.05 -6.31
C ALA A 45 -23.15 0.86 -5.44
N SER A 46 -23.02 0.93 -4.11
CA SER A 46 -24.15 0.80 -3.18
C SER A 46 -25.16 1.91 -3.38
N ASN A 47 -24.71 3.15 -3.56
CA ASN A 47 -25.60 4.27 -3.83
C ASN A 47 -26.30 4.18 -5.19
N ALA A 48 -25.57 3.75 -6.22
CA ALA A 48 -26.16 3.54 -7.54
C ALA A 48 -27.23 2.41 -7.53
N ALA A 49 -27.02 1.40 -6.68
CA ALA A 49 -27.99 0.31 -6.49
C ALA A 49 -29.12 0.66 -5.50
N GLY A 50 -29.06 1.80 -4.80
CA GLY A 50 -30.05 2.20 -3.81
C GLY A 50 -30.07 1.33 -2.55
N ILE A 51 -28.93 0.68 -2.24
CA ILE A 51 -28.77 -0.20 -1.07
C ILE A 51 -27.81 0.41 -0.04
N SER A 52 -27.91 -0.07 1.21
CA SER A 52 -26.97 0.35 2.26
C SER A 52 -25.56 -0.12 1.96
N PHE A 53 -24.58 0.72 2.21
CA PHE A 53 -23.15 0.42 2.16
C PHE A 53 -22.78 -0.86 2.95
N ASN A 54 -23.46 -1.15 4.04
CA ASN A 54 -23.22 -2.33 4.86
C ASN A 54 -23.79 -3.63 4.27
N GLU A 55 -24.68 -3.54 3.29
CA GLU A 55 -25.20 -4.73 2.62
C GLU A 55 -24.08 -5.44 1.84
N GLY A 56 -24.04 -6.76 1.97
CA GLY A 56 -22.98 -7.57 1.36
C GLY A 56 -21.60 -7.50 2.04
N LEU A 57 -21.44 -6.77 3.16
CA LEU A 57 -20.18 -6.66 3.89
C LEU A 57 -19.57 -8.03 4.24
N THR A 58 -20.40 -8.96 4.73
CA THR A 58 -19.96 -10.32 5.09
C THR A 58 -19.36 -11.05 3.89
N PHE A 59 -20.00 -10.99 2.72
CA PHE A 59 -19.48 -11.62 1.51
C PHE A 59 -18.18 -10.98 1.05
N ARG A 60 -18.04 -9.66 1.16
CA ARG A 60 -16.79 -8.96 0.84
C ARG A 60 -15.65 -9.36 1.78
N ILE A 61 -15.92 -9.50 3.09
CA ILE A 61 -14.93 -9.97 4.04
C ILE A 61 -14.49 -11.41 3.72
N ILE A 62 -15.44 -12.31 3.48
CA ILE A 62 -15.13 -13.70 3.12
C ILE A 62 -14.30 -13.75 1.84
N GLY A 63 -14.71 -13.00 0.81
CA GLY A 63 -13.97 -12.90 -0.45
C GLY A 63 -12.56 -12.33 -0.26
N LEU A 64 -12.41 -11.28 0.55
CA LEU A 64 -11.12 -10.69 0.90
C LEU A 64 -10.19 -11.69 1.56
N VAL A 65 -10.69 -12.43 2.56
CA VAL A 65 -9.90 -13.44 3.28
C VAL A 65 -9.47 -14.57 2.35
N LEU A 66 -10.40 -15.15 1.59
CA LEU A 66 -10.10 -16.26 0.67
C LEU A 66 -9.12 -15.83 -0.42
N ALA A 67 -9.36 -14.70 -1.10
CA ALA A 67 -8.47 -14.21 -2.16
C ALA A 67 -7.08 -13.85 -1.59
N SER A 68 -7.01 -13.25 -0.40
CA SER A 68 -5.74 -12.95 0.27
C SER A 68 -4.97 -14.23 0.60
N LEU A 69 -5.61 -15.25 1.16
CA LEU A 69 -4.96 -16.52 1.48
C LEU A 69 -4.40 -17.20 0.23
N ILE A 70 -5.18 -17.24 -0.87
CA ILE A 70 -4.72 -17.81 -2.15
C ILE A 70 -3.50 -17.05 -2.65
N THR A 71 -3.56 -15.73 -2.68
CA THR A 71 -2.47 -14.88 -3.19
C THR A 71 -1.22 -14.98 -2.34
N ILE A 72 -1.36 -14.95 -1.00
CA ILE A 72 -0.24 -15.12 -0.08
C ILE A 72 0.40 -16.50 -0.31
N PHE A 73 -0.40 -17.55 -0.44
CA PHE A 73 0.11 -18.90 -0.67
C PHE A 73 0.94 -19.00 -1.97
N TYR A 74 0.42 -18.48 -3.09
CA TYR A 74 1.13 -18.50 -4.37
C TYR A 74 2.38 -17.63 -4.35
N THR A 75 2.29 -16.41 -3.85
CA THR A 75 3.43 -15.49 -3.74
C THR A 75 4.51 -16.05 -2.82
N TYR A 76 4.13 -16.62 -1.67
CA TYR A 76 5.05 -17.25 -0.74
C TYR A 76 5.77 -18.47 -1.36
N ARG A 77 5.01 -19.30 -2.07
CA ARG A 77 5.57 -20.48 -2.76
C ARG A 77 6.61 -20.07 -3.81
N TYR A 78 6.28 -19.05 -4.60
CA TYR A 78 7.21 -18.50 -5.59
C TYR A 78 8.42 -17.85 -4.91
N ALA A 79 8.22 -17.01 -3.93
CA ALA A 79 9.28 -16.37 -3.16
C ALA A 79 10.26 -17.37 -2.53
N LYS A 80 9.73 -18.44 -1.93
CA LYS A 80 10.55 -19.53 -1.37
C LYS A 80 11.35 -20.25 -2.45
N LYS A 81 10.76 -20.49 -3.63
CA LYS A 81 11.43 -21.15 -4.77
C LYS A 81 12.62 -20.30 -5.27
N VAL A 82 12.41 -19.00 -5.44
CA VAL A 82 13.45 -18.05 -5.89
C VAL A 82 14.53 -17.87 -4.82
N LYS A 83 14.17 -17.80 -3.55
CA LYS A 83 15.14 -17.65 -2.46
C LYS A 83 16.05 -18.87 -2.31
N ASN A 84 15.53 -20.07 -2.56
CA ASN A 84 16.32 -21.31 -2.49
C ASN A 84 17.27 -21.47 -3.69
N ASP A 85 16.84 -21.05 -4.88
CA ASP A 85 17.65 -21.07 -6.09
C ASP A 85 17.22 -19.88 -6.98
N PRO A 86 18.06 -18.84 -7.07
CA PRO A 86 17.79 -17.64 -7.88
C PRO A 86 17.53 -17.93 -9.37
N ARG A 87 18.04 -19.06 -9.89
CA ARG A 87 17.79 -19.47 -11.29
C ARG A 87 16.33 -19.76 -11.60
N ASN A 88 15.52 -19.98 -10.55
CA ASN A 88 14.07 -20.15 -10.69
C ASN A 88 13.31 -18.83 -10.85
N SER A 89 13.99 -17.69 -10.77
CA SER A 89 13.38 -16.40 -11.03
C SER A 89 12.99 -16.25 -12.49
N LEU A 90 11.79 -15.75 -12.75
CA LEU A 90 11.31 -15.46 -14.12
C LEU A 90 12.10 -14.32 -14.80
N VAL A 91 12.85 -13.55 -14.02
CA VAL A 91 13.67 -12.42 -14.47
C VAL A 91 15.15 -12.64 -14.15
N TYR A 92 15.58 -13.89 -14.10
CA TYR A 92 16.95 -14.24 -13.73
C TYR A 92 18.00 -13.58 -14.63
N GLU A 93 17.76 -13.53 -15.93
CA GLU A 93 18.68 -12.94 -16.91
C GLU A 93 18.85 -11.43 -16.75
N ASP A 94 17.82 -10.73 -16.24
CA ASP A 94 17.85 -9.29 -15.99
C ASP A 94 18.24 -8.93 -14.54
N MET A 95 18.51 -9.92 -13.70
CA MET A 95 18.69 -9.69 -12.25
C MET A 95 19.84 -8.74 -11.94
N ASP A 96 20.99 -8.92 -12.59
CA ASP A 96 22.16 -8.06 -12.36
C ASP A 96 21.87 -6.60 -12.72
N ARG A 97 21.21 -6.37 -13.84
CA ARG A 97 20.79 -5.04 -14.28
C ARG A 97 19.79 -4.40 -13.34
N LEU A 98 18.85 -5.19 -12.81
CA LEU A 98 17.83 -4.71 -11.86
C LEU A 98 18.44 -4.42 -10.50
N GLN A 99 19.37 -5.25 -10.03
CA GLN A 99 20.12 -5.00 -8.80
C GLN A 99 20.96 -3.73 -8.92
N GLU A 100 21.72 -3.56 -9.98
CA GLU A 100 22.49 -2.34 -10.22
C GLU A 100 21.59 -1.10 -10.21
N LYS A 101 20.45 -1.16 -10.87
CA LYS A 101 19.51 -0.03 -10.96
C LYS A 101 18.89 0.36 -9.63
N PHE A 102 18.52 -0.62 -8.80
CA PHE A 102 17.74 -0.36 -7.58
C PHE A 102 18.56 -0.38 -6.30
N LEU A 103 19.75 -1.03 -6.29
CA LEU A 103 20.62 -1.07 -5.12
C LEU A 103 21.74 -0.03 -5.15
N LYS A 104 21.99 0.63 -6.27
CA LYS A 104 23.08 1.61 -6.42
C LYS A 104 23.08 2.70 -5.35
N ASP A 105 21.89 3.19 -4.97
CA ASP A 105 21.71 4.25 -3.97
C ASP A 105 21.11 3.71 -2.65
N PHE A 106 20.99 2.39 -2.54
CA PHE A 106 20.40 1.74 -1.36
C PHE A 106 21.49 1.34 -0.38
N ASP A 107 21.54 2.03 0.74
CA ASP A 107 22.42 1.72 1.85
C ASP A 107 21.61 1.08 2.99
N PRO A 108 21.71 -0.26 3.19
CA PRO A 108 20.96 -0.95 4.23
C PRO A 108 21.40 -0.56 5.65
N GLU A 109 22.60 -0.01 5.81
CA GLU A 109 23.11 0.45 7.11
C GLU A 109 22.64 1.87 7.44
N LYS A 110 22.12 2.59 6.48
CA LYS A 110 21.57 3.92 6.68
C LYS A 110 20.23 3.87 7.41
N VAL A 111 20.28 3.43 8.66
CA VAL A 111 19.11 3.42 9.54
C VAL A 111 18.64 4.85 9.75
N VAL A 112 17.54 5.18 9.13
CA VAL A 112 16.90 6.48 9.30
C VAL A 112 16.26 6.50 10.69
N PRO A 113 16.77 7.30 11.65
CA PRO A 113 16.32 7.24 13.03
C PRO A 113 14.81 7.52 13.12
N PHE A 114 14.12 6.73 13.94
CA PHE A 114 12.69 6.87 14.21
C PHE A 114 12.50 8.06 15.16
N THR A 115 12.52 9.27 14.62
CA THR A 115 12.32 10.48 15.41
C THR A 115 10.86 10.63 15.83
N TRP A 116 10.61 11.29 16.95
CA TRP A 116 9.26 11.58 17.46
C TRP A 116 8.35 12.22 16.39
N ARG A 117 8.89 13.10 15.57
CA ARG A 117 8.15 13.71 14.45
C ARG A 117 7.64 12.67 13.45
N ARG A 118 8.45 11.67 13.11
CA ARG A 118 8.05 10.61 12.18
C ARG A 118 6.99 9.70 12.76
N ILE A 119 7.09 9.41 14.06
CA ILE A 119 6.06 8.65 14.78
C ILE A 119 4.74 9.41 14.74
N LEU A 120 4.76 10.71 15.03
CA LEU A 120 3.58 11.56 15.00
C LEU A 120 2.94 11.62 13.61
N ILE A 121 3.73 11.80 12.56
CA ILE A 121 3.26 11.77 11.16
C ILE A 121 2.58 10.44 10.85
N LEU A 122 3.19 9.33 11.24
CA LEU A 122 2.64 8.00 11.03
C LEU A 122 1.31 7.79 11.79
N ILE A 123 1.24 8.25 13.04
CA ILE A 123 0.01 8.19 13.85
C ILE A 123 -1.10 9.02 13.19
N ILE A 124 -0.82 10.24 12.75
CA ILE A 124 -1.80 11.10 12.09
C ILE A 124 -2.29 10.46 10.79
N PHE A 125 -1.39 9.91 9.99
CA PHE A 125 -1.75 9.21 8.76
C PHE A 125 -2.63 7.98 9.04
N LEU A 126 -2.23 7.15 9.99
CA LEU A 126 -2.98 5.95 10.36
C LEU A 126 -4.34 6.28 10.99
N ALA A 127 -4.45 7.37 11.75
CA ALA A 127 -5.71 7.82 12.35
C ALA A 127 -6.74 8.25 11.30
N GLY A 128 -6.30 8.65 10.11
CA GLY A 128 -7.19 9.00 9.00
C GLY A 128 -8.10 7.85 8.57
N PHE A 129 -7.63 6.61 8.62
CA PHE A 129 -8.43 5.46 8.21
C PHE A 129 -9.60 5.14 9.15
N PRO A 130 -9.43 5.03 10.47
CA PRO A 130 -10.55 4.88 11.39
C PRO A 130 -11.57 6.03 11.31
N ILE A 131 -11.09 7.27 11.16
CA ILE A 131 -11.96 8.45 11.00
C ILE A 131 -12.77 8.32 9.70
N MET A 132 -12.14 7.95 8.60
CA MET A 132 -12.81 7.70 7.32
C MET A 132 -13.88 6.61 7.45
N ILE A 133 -13.54 5.46 8.07
CA ILE A 133 -14.46 4.35 8.27
C ILE A 133 -15.67 4.80 9.09
N TRP A 134 -15.44 5.54 10.17
CA TRP A 134 -16.51 6.08 10.99
C TRP A 134 -17.39 7.09 10.21
N GLY A 135 -16.76 8.00 9.48
CA GLY A 135 -17.44 9.01 8.69
C GLY A 135 -18.34 8.39 7.61
N VAL A 136 -17.85 7.39 6.87
CA VAL A 136 -18.63 6.67 5.86
C VAL A 136 -19.74 5.84 6.51
N SER A 137 -19.45 5.12 7.62
CA SER A 137 -20.39 4.18 8.22
C SER A 137 -21.50 4.86 9.03
N ARG A 138 -21.22 5.99 9.66
CA ARG A 138 -22.13 6.69 10.60
C ARG A 138 -22.45 8.11 10.17
N GLY A 139 -21.52 8.81 9.53
CA GLY A 139 -21.64 10.22 9.16
C GLY A 139 -22.24 10.44 7.76
N GLY A 140 -22.50 9.38 6.99
CA GLY A 140 -22.98 9.49 5.62
C GLY A 140 -22.00 10.21 4.69
N TRP A 141 -20.71 10.17 5.02
CA TRP A 141 -19.68 10.82 4.24
C TRP A 141 -19.60 10.25 2.84
N TRP A 142 -19.42 11.16 1.89
CA TRP A 142 -19.24 10.87 0.49
C TRP A 142 -17.79 11.18 0.07
N PHE A 143 -17.55 11.11 -1.21
CA PHE A 143 -16.23 11.33 -1.81
C PHE A 143 -15.60 12.67 -1.41
N THR A 144 -16.42 13.73 -1.33
CA THR A 144 -15.97 15.09 -1.00
C THR A 144 -15.38 15.15 0.41
N GLU A 145 -16.07 14.60 1.41
CA GLU A 145 -15.64 14.62 2.81
C GLU A 145 -14.41 13.75 3.02
N MET A 146 -14.34 12.59 2.35
CA MET A 146 -13.15 11.73 2.39
C MET A 146 -11.94 12.40 1.76
N SER A 147 -12.13 13.07 0.62
CA SER A 147 -11.06 13.82 -0.04
C SER A 147 -10.59 14.98 0.82
N ALA A 148 -11.51 15.70 1.47
CA ALA A 148 -11.18 16.77 2.41
C ALA A 148 -10.40 16.27 3.63
N LEU A 149 -10.76 15.10 4.17
CA LEU A 149 -10.03 14.46 5.27
C LEU A 149 -8.58 14.18 4.89
N PHE A 150 -8.35 13.48 3.78
CA PHE A 150 -6.99 13.14 3.36
C PHE A 150 -6.18 14.35 2.93
N LEU A 151 -6.81 15.35 2.31
CA LEU A 151 -6.16 16.63 2.00
C LEU A 151 -5.73 17.35 3.29
N SER A 152 -6.59 17.41 4.30
CA SER A 152 -6.27 18.01 5.59
C SER A 152 -5.11 17.29 6.28
N ILE A 153 -5.13 15.95 6.27
CA ILE A 153 -4.03 15.12 6.80
C ILE A 153 -2.73 15.42 6.03
N ALA A 154 -2.77 15.49 4.70
CA ALA A 154 -1.60 15.79 3.89
C ALA A 154 -1.01 17.18 4.24
N ILE A 155 -1.84 18.20 4.37
CA ILE A 155 -1.42 19.55 4.76
C ILE A 155 -0.75 19.52 6.15
N ILE A 156 -1.37 18.86 7.13
CA ILE A 156 -0.82 18.73 8.49
C ILE A 156 0.55 18.04 8.45
N ILE A 157 0.67 16.95 7.66
CA ILE A 157 1.94 16.21 7.51
C ILE A 157 3.01 17.10 6.88
N ILE A 158 2.69 17.89 5.86
CA ILE A 158 3.64 18.82 5.23
C ILE A 158 4.17 19.82 6.26
N PHE A 159 3.29 20.43 7.06
CA PHE A 159 3.71 21.35 8.12
C PHE A 159 4.59 20.68 9.18
N LEU A 160 4.22 19.48 9.63
CA LEU A 160 4.98 18.73 10.63
C LEU A 160 6.32 18.22 10.10
N SER A 161 6.41 17.89 8.81
CA SER A 161 7.65 17.44 8.19
C SER A 161 8.69 18.54 8.06
N GLY A 162 8.27 19.82 8.09
CA GLY A 162 9.14 20.96 7.88
C GLY A 162 9.70 21.05 6.47
N LEU A 163 9.08 20.34 5.50
CA LEU A 163 9.48 20.42 4.10
C LEU A 163 9.10 21.78 3.53
N SER A 164 10.08 22.48 2.96
CA SER A 164 9.83 23.66 2.14
C SER A 164 9.16 23.23 0.83
N GLU A 165 8.35 24.09 0.23
CA GLU A 165 7.68 23.84 -1.06
C GLU A 165 8.65 23.33 -2.14
N LYS A 166 9.90 23.87 -2.17
CA LYS A 166 10.96 23.43 -3.10
C LYS A 166 11.48 22.01 -2.86
N GLU A 167 11.36 21.49 -1.64
CA GLU A 167 11.78 20.13 -1.31
C GLU A 167 10.67 19.10 -1.53
N ALA A 168 9.41 19.51 -1.40
CA ALA A 168 8.25 18.65 -1.70
C ALA A 168 8.15 18.37 -3.21
N ASP A 169 8.34 19.40 -4.05
CA ASP A 169 8.27 19.29 -5.52
C ASP A 169 9.45 18.50 -6.13
N ARG A 170 10.62 18.49 -5.45
CA ARG A 170 11.81 17.77 -5.90
C ARG A 170 11.80 16.27 -5.58
N LYS A 171 10.86 15.79 -4.73
CA LYS A 171 10.73 14.40 -4.28
C LYS A 171 9.48 13.68 -4.78
N SER A 172 8.60 14.38 -5.52
CA SER A 172 7.45 13.82 -6.22
C SER A 172 7.83 13.41 -7.65
#